data_081b15d016957d0153f3bb613dd0d155
#
_entry.id   081b15d016957d0153f3bb613dd0d155
#
_cell.length_a   1.000
_cell.length_b   1.000
_cell.length_c   1.000
_cell.angle_alpha   90.00
_cell.angle_beta   90.00
_cell.angle_gamma   90.00
#
_symmetry.space_group_name_H-M   'P 1'
#
loop_
_entity.id
_entity.type
_entity.pdbx_description
1 polymer ?
#
loop_
_entity_poly.entity_id
_entity_poly.type
_entity_poly.pdbx_seq_one_letter_code
_entity_poly.pdbx_strand_id
1 'polypeptide(L)'
;VTSGAYKLSQWVVNERIVAERNPRYWDNDHTVINKVTYLPITSEAADVNRYKAGEIDIVYTVPINQFAQLKKTLGSELDVSPQLATYYYEFNTTRPPFNDVRVRKALNMALDKDIIAGKVLGQGQRPAWLISQPDIGGVKLQNPDYASWPQDKRIAEAKKLLEAAGYNASHPLRFNLLYNTSESHQRIAIAASSMWKKNLGVEA
;
A
#
# COMPACT_ATOMS: atom_id res chain seq x y z
N VAL A 1 15.17 -21.92 -13.66
CA VAL A 1 14.14 -22.34 -14.65
C VAL A 1 13.05 -21.28 -14.65
N THR A 2 12.63 -20.81 -15.82
CA THR A 2 11.57 -19.81 -15.99
C THR A 2 10.78 -20.12 -17.26
N SER A 3 9.47 -19.85 -17.21
CA SER A 3 8.58 -19.87 -18.37
C SER A 3 8.33 -18.48 -18.95
N GLY A 4 8.84 -17.41 -18.32
CA GLY A 4 8.62 -16.03 -18.72
C GLY A 4 9.53 -15.54 -19.83
N ALA A 5 9.24 -14.29 -20.29
CA ALA A 5 9.96 -13.61 -21.37
C ALA A 5 11.43 -13.34 -21.04
N TYR A 6 11.80 -13.29 -19.77
CA TYR A 6 13.16 -13.03 -19.31
C TYR A 6 13.65 -14.13 -18.35
N LYS A 7 14.95 -14.32 -18.32
CA LYS A 7 15.66 -15.21 -17.39
C LYS A 7 16.69 -14.40 -16.60
N LEU A 8 16.85 -14.73 -15.32
CA LEU A 8 17.88 -14.15 -14.47
C LEU A 8 19.28 -14.49 -15.02
N SER A 9 20.09 -13.49 -15.32
CA SER A 9 21.48 -13.67 -15.75
C SER A 9 22.49 -13.27 -14.66
N GLN A 10 22.17 -12.25 -13.86
CA GLN A 10 23.04 -11.78 -12.80
C GLN A 10 22.23 -11.29 -11.60
N TRP A 11 22.71 -11.56 -10.39
CA TRP A 11 22.21 -10.96 -9.15
C TRP A 11 23.39 -10.56 -8.28
N VAL A 12 23.57 -9.26 -8.13
CA VAL A 12 24.53 -8.67 -7.19
C VAL A 12 23.71 -8.01 -6.09
N VAL A 13 23.87 -8.54 -4.87
CA VAL A 13 23.06 -8.08 -3.72
C VAL A 13 23.30 -6.59 -3.46
N ASN A 14 22.21 -5.84 -3.27
CA ASN A 14 22.20 -4.39 -3.06
C ASN A 14 22.78 -3.54 -4.21
N GLU A 15 23.08 -4.12 -5.36
CA GLU A 15 23.63 -3.40 -6.51
C GLU A 15 22.71 -3.48 -7.72
N ARG A 16 22.41 -4.69 -8.22
CA ARG A 16 21.55 -4.88 -9.40
C ARG A 16 21.08 -6.31 -9.57
N ILE A 17 19.97 -6.43 -10.26
CA ILE A 17 19.49 -7.68 -10.85
C ILE A 17 19.43 -7.48 -12.36
N VAL A 18 20.03 -8.40 -13.12
CA VAL A 18 19.99 -8.37 -14.58
C VAL A 18 19.19 -9.55 -15.08
N ALA A 19 18.19 -9.27 -15.91
CA ALA A 19 17.38 -10.24 -16.62
C ALA A 19 17.61 -10.10 -18.13
N GLU A 20 17.83 -11.21 -18.81
CA GLU A 20 18.03 -11.29 -20.25
C GLU A 20 16.87 -12.00 -20.92
N ARG A 21 16.58 -11.60 -22.16
CA ARG A 21 15.57 -12.21 -23.02
C ARG A 21 15.72 -13.73 -23.05
N ASN A 22 14.60 -14.43 -22.87
CA ASN A 22 14.54 -15.88 -22.88
C ASN A 22 14.13 -16.37 -24.28
N PRO A 23 15.05 -16.93 -25.09
CA PRO A 23 14.72 -17.37 -26.45
C PRO A 23 13.76 -18.57 -26.49
N ARG A 24 13.49 -19.21 -25.35
CA ARG A 24 12.52 -20.31 -25.20
C ARG A 24 11.16 -19.87 -24.71
N TYR A 25 10.94 -18.58 -24.55
CA TYR A 25 9.63 -18.04 -24.20
C TYR A 25 8.66 -18.27 -25.36
N TRP A 26 7.44 -18.68 -25.08
CA TRP A 26 6.45 -19.03 -26.10
C TRP A 26 6.14 -17.85 -27.04
N ASP A 27 6.20 -16.63 -26.56
CA ASP A 27 5.95 -15.40 -27.30
C ASP A 27 7.23 -14.56 -27.47
N ASN A 28 8.37 -15.24 -27.66
CA ASN A 28 9.66 -14.57 -27.78
C ASN A 28 9.75 -13.61 -28.97
N ASP A 29 9.02 -13.85 -30.05
CA ASP A 29 9.07 -13.02 -31.26
C ASP A 29 8.51 -11.60 -31.01
N HIS A 30 7.61 -11.44 -30.04
CA HIS A 30 7.10 -10.15 -29.61
C HIS A 30 7.89 -9.53 -28.44
N THR A 31 8.93 -10.17 -27.95
CA THR A 31 9.79 -9.64 -26.90
C THR A 31 10.88 -8.75 -27.50
N VAL A 32 10.70 -7.44 -27.44
CA VAL A 32 11.58 -6.46 -28.09
C VAL A 32 12.84 -6.14 -27.28
N ILE A 33 12.68 -6.01 -25.95
CA ILE A 33 13.78 -5.64 -25.04
C ILE A 33 14.66 -6.87 -24.76
N ASN A 34 15.97 -6.75 -25.00
CA ASN A 34 16.89 -7.88 -24.84
C ASN A 34 17.41 -8.05 -23.40
N LYS A 35 17.50 -6.94 -22.64
CA LYS A 35 18.06 -6.92 -21.29
C LYS A 35 17.34 -5.90 -20.42
N VAL A 36 17.01 -6.28 -19.20
CA VAL A 36 16.43 -5.41 -18.18
C VAL A 36 17.36 -5.43 -16.95
N THR A 37 17.72 -4.26 -16.47
CA THR A 37 18.52 -4.10 -15.24
C THR A 37 17.65 -3.44 -14.17
N TYR A 38 17.44 -4.13 -13.06
CA TYR A 38 16.76 -3.60 -11.89
C TYR A 38 17.77 -3.07 -10.88
N LEU A 39 17.60 -1.82 -10.46
CA LEU A 39 18.43 -1.17 -9.46
C LEU A 39 17.66 -1.07 -8.15
N PRO A 40 18.17 -1.61 -7.03
CA PRO A 40 17.49 -1.58 -5.73
C PRO A 40 17.71 -0.22 -5.05
N ILE A 41 17.10 0.83 -5.57
CA ILE A 41 17.17 2.18 -5.02
C ILE A 41 16.05 2.33 -3.99
N THR A 42 16.38 2.69 -2.76
CA THR A 42 15.42 2.79 -1.66
C THR A 42 14.80 4.19 -1.51
N SER A 43 15.44 5.22 -2.10
CA SER A 43 14.94 6.58 -2.08
C SER A 43 14.13 6.89 -3.35
N GLU A 44 12.84 7.10 -3.23
CA GLU A 44 11.96 7.47 -4.35
C GLU A 44 12.42 8.77 -5.03
N ALA A 45 12.93 9.72 -4.26
CA ALA A 45 13.45 10.99 -4.80
C ALA A 45 14.74 10.79 -5.62
N ALA A 46 15.63 9.86 -5.19
CA ALA A 46 16.82 9.54 -5.96
C ALA A 46 16.49 8.87 -7.28
N ASP A 47 15.50 7.99 -7.31
CA ASP A 47 14.98 7.36 -8.54
C ASP A 47 14.53 8.42 -9.55
N VAL A 48 13.69 9.35 -9.13
CA VAL A 48 13.20 10.44 -10.00
C VAL A 48 14.36 11.31 -10.52
N ASN A 49 15.36 11.59 -9.70
CA ASN A 49 16.51 12.38 -10.13
C ASN A 49 17.35 11.63 -11.17
N ARG A 50 17.55 10.32 -11.02
CA ARG A 50 18.24 9.48 -12.01
C ARG A 50 17.48 9.37 -13.33
N TYR A 51 16.16 9.27 -13.27
CA TYR A 51 15.31 9.33 -14.46
C TYR A 51 15.49 10.66 -15.22
N LYS A 52 15.41 11.78 -14.51
CA LYS A 52 15.63 13.11 -15.11
C LYS A 52 17.03 13.29 -15.67
N ALA A 53 18.03 12.61 -15.13
CA ALA A 53 19.40 12.60 -15.62
C ALA A 53 19.61 11.65 -16.82
N GLY A 54 18.60 10.86 -17.21
CA GLY A 54 18.71 9.86 -18.26
C GLY A 54 19.52 8.60 -17.87
N GLU A 55 19.69 8.37 -16.56
CA GLU A 55 20.44 7.20 -16.07
C GLU A 55 19.58 5.94 -15.99
N ILE A 56 18.26 6.09 -15.88
CA ILE A 56 17.28 5.01 -15.83
C ILE A 56 16.08 5.34 -16.73
N ASP A 57 15.45 4.31 -17.27
CA ASP A 57 14.36 4.44 -18.23
C ASP A 57 12.98 4.45 -17.58
N ILE A 58 12.83 3.81 -16.40
CA ILE A 58 11.54 3.64 -15.71
C ILE A 58 11.73 3.85 -14.21
N VAL A 59 10.85 4.68 -13.63
CA VAL A 59 10.65 4.80 -12.18
C VAL A 59 9.31 4.17 -11.82
N TYR A 60 9.32 3.18 -10.94
CA TYR A 60 8.10 2.46 -10.56
C TYR A 60 7.26 3.22 -9.52
N THR A 61 7.93 3.87 -8.56
CA THR A 61 7.25 4.60 -7.48
C THR A 61 7.61 6.07 -7.51
N VAL A 62 6.60 6.92 -7.61
CA VAL A 62 6.77 8.37 -7.63
C VAL A 62 6.55 8.95 -6.23
N PRO A 63 7.47 9.80 -5.72
CA PRO A 63 7.33 10.42 -4.40
C PRO A 63 6.02 11.19 -4.26
N ILE A 64 5.27 10.93 -3.20
CA ILE A 64 3.96 11.56 -2.95
C ILE A 64 4.09 13.10 -2.92
N ASN A 65 5.14 13.61 -2.26
CA ASN A 65 5.38 15.05 -2.12
C ASN A 65 5.78 15.76 -3.42
N GLN A 66 6.22 15.01 -4.43
CA GLN A 66 6.58 15.53 -5.75
C GLN A 66 5.54 15.23 -6.82
N PHE A 67 4.54 14.37 -6.53
CA PHE A 67 3.60 13.86 -7.52
C PHE A 67 2.90 14.96 -8.31
N ALA A 68 2.34 15.96 -7.64
CA ALA A 68 1.63 17.04 -8.30
C ALA A 68 2.54 17.86 -9.24
N GLN A 69 3.78 18.12 -8.83
CA GLN A 69 4.78 18.80 -9.65
C GLN A 69 5.22 17.94 -10.83
N LEU A 70 5.53 16.67 -10.59
CA LEU A 70 5.96 15.73 -11.63
C LEU A 70 4.85 15.54 -12.68
N LYS A 71 3.59 15.43 -12.25
CA LYS A 71 2.45 15.37 -13.16
C LYS A 71 2.38 16.59 -14.08
N LYS A 72 2.73 17.78 -13.58
CA LYS A 72 2.76 19.02 -14.37
C LYS A 72 3.96 19.10 -15.30
N THR A 73 5.14 18.63 -14.85
CA THR A 73 6.40 18.81 -15.59
C THR A 73 6.69 17.69 -16.57
N LEU A 74 6.31 16.45 -16.26
CA LEU A 74 6.53 15.28 -17.13
C LEU A 74 5.34 14.99 -18.05
N GLY A 75 4.13 15.49 -17.72
CA GLY A 75 2.96 15.32 -18.57
C GLY A 75 2.63 13.84 -18.82
N SER A 76 2.69 13.43 -20.09
CA SER A 76 2.40 12.06 -20.54
C SER A 76 3.47 11.03 -20.17
N GLU A 77 4.66 11.44 -19.75
CA GLU A 77 5.69 10.52 -19.23
C GLU A 77 5.31 9.95 -17.86
N LEU A 78 4.45 10.66 -17.11
CA LEU A 78 3.90 10.16 -15.84
C LEU A 78 2.59 9.40 -16.11
N ASP A 79 2.68 8.09 -16.19
CA ASP A 79 1.49 7.23 -16.28
C ASP A 79 0.89 6.97 -14.88
N VAL A 80 -0.44 7.13 -14.78
CA VAL A 80 -1.22 6.83 -13.59
C VAL A 80 -2.33 5.87 -13.98
N SER A 81 -2.00 4.59 -13.91
CA SER A 81 -2.91 3.52 -14.30
C SER A 81 -3.56 2.83 -13.10
N PRO A 82 -4.82 2.41 -13.19
CA PRO A 82 -5.47 1.60 -12.17
C PRO A 82 -4.76 0.26 -12.01
N GLN A 83 -4.53 -0.15 -10.76
CA GLN A 83 -3.97 -1.45 -10.43
C GLN A 83 -4.96 -2.26 -9.59
N LEU A 84 -5.15 -3.54 -9.92
CA LEU A 84 -5.94 -4.47 -9.13
C LEU A 84 -5.16 -4.94 -7.90
N ALA A 85 -4.89 -4.00 -6.99
CA ALA A 85 -4.18 -4.25 -5.75
C ALA A 85 -4.86 -3.56 -4.58
N THR A 86 -4.82 -4.17 -3.41
CA THR A 86 -5.31 -3.59 -2.16
C THR A 86 -4.17 -3.54 -1.15
N TYR A 87 -3.89 -2.36 -0.62
CA TYR A 87 -2.99 -2.20 0.53
C TYR A 87 -3.78 -2.41 1.81
N TYR A 88 -3.29 -3.27 2.71
CA TYR A 88 -3.96 -3.63 3.95
C TYR A 88 -2.96 -3.93 5.06
N TYR A 89 -3.43 -3.88 6.30
CA TYR A 89 -2.70 -4.37 7.48
C TYR A 89 -3.23 -5.73 7.89
N GLU A 90 -2.32 -6.66 8.16
CA GLU A 90 -2.63 -7.98 8.67
C GLU A 90 -2.59 -8.00 10.20
N PHE A 91 -3.55 -8.71 10.79
CA PHE A 91 -3.56 -8.98 12.21
C PHE A 91 -3.21 -10.44 12.48
N ASN A 92 -2.30 -10.69 13.41
CA ASN A 92 -2.10 -12.06 13.91
C ASN A 92 -3.30 -12.47 14.78
N THR A 93 -4.27 -13.12 14.18
CA THR A 93 -5.52 -13.49 14.82
C THR A 93 -5.39 -14.67 15.81
N THR A 94 -4.22 -15.28 15.93
CA THR A 94 -3.96 -16.37 16.87
C THR A 94 -3.50 -15.87 18.26
N ARG A 95 -3.23 -14.57 18.40
CA ARG A 95 -2.68 -13.98 19.62
C ARG A 95 -3.48 -12.75 20.08
N PRO A 96 -3.60 -12.52 21.39
CA PRO A 96 -4.08 -11.24 21.91
C PRO A 96 -3.20 -10.08 21.42
N PRO A 97 -3.78 -8.90 21.18
CA PRO A 97 -5.20 -8.56 21.32
C PRO A 97 -6.03 -8.88 20.06
N PHE A 98 -5.40 -9.34 18.98
CA PHE A 98 -6.02 -9.45 17.67
C PHE A 98 -6.82 -10.75 17.44
N ASN A 99 -6.78 -11.70 18.38
CA ASN A 99 -7.72 -12.83 18.40
C ASN A 99 -9.16 -12.38 18.67
N ASP A 100 -9.37 -11.21 19.27
CA ASP A 100 -10.70 -10.62 19.47
C ASP A 100 -11.17 -9.86 18.23
N VAL A 101 -12.29 -10.29 17.67
CA VAL A 101 -12.89 -9.65 16.47
C VAL A 101 -13.34 -8.21 16.74
N ARG A 102 -13.71 -7.89 18.00
CA ARG A 102 -14.13 -6.53 18.37
C ARG A 102 -12.98 -5.54 18.23
N VAL A 103 -11.78 -5.93 18.63
CA VAL A 103 -10.55 -5.14 18.47
C VAL A 103 -10.27 -4.87 17.00
N ARG A 104 -10.28 -5.92 16.15
CA ARG A 104 -10.03 -5.76 14.72
C ARG A 104 -11.05 -4.86 14.03
N LYS A 105 -12.33 -5.02 14.37
CA LYS A 105 -13.42 -4.15 13.84
C LYS A 105 -13.23 -2.70 14.29
N ALA A 106 -12.92 -2.46 15.57
CA ALA A 106 -12.70 -1.12 16.09
C ALA A 106 -11.56 -0.40 15.38
N LEU A 107 -10.42 -1.06 15.20
CA LEU A 107 -9.28 -0.48 14.48
C LEU A 107 -9.62 -0.17 13.03
N ASN A 108 -10.38 -1.03 12.35
CA ASN A 108 -10.80 -0.77 10.96
C ASN A 108 -11.79 0.41 10.85
N MET A 109 -12.77 0.50 11.76
CA MET A 109 -13.76 1.58 11.77
C MET A 109 -13.17 2.95 12.10
N ALA A 110 -12.09 2.98 12.92
CA ALA A 110 -11.47 4.22 13.37
C ALA A 110 -10.58 4.90 12.31
N LEU A 111 -10.23 4.20 11.22
CA LEU A 111 -9.47 4.78 10.12
C LEU A 111 -10.39 5.55 9.18
N ASP A 112 -10.05 6.81 8.92
CA ASP A 112 -10.61 7.59 7.83
C ASP A 112 -9.87 7.24 6.54
N LYS A 113 -10.41 6.29 5.79
CA LYS A 113 -9.79 5.78 4.57
C LYS A 113 -9.84 6.80 3.42
N ASP A 114 -10.80 7.73 3.43
CA ASP A 114 -10.88 8.81 2.45
C ASP A 114 -9.74 9.81 2.66
N ILE A 115 -9.41 10.14 3.90
CA ILE A 115 -8.24 10.96 4.21
C ILE A 115 -6.96 10.24 3.83
N ILE A 116 -6.81 8.95 4.13
CA ILE A 116 -5.61 8.18 3.77
C ILE A 116 -5.44 8.14 2.24
N ALA A 117 -6.46 7.76 1.51
CA ALA A 117 -6.38 7.64 0.06
C ALA A 117 -6.24 8.99 -0.64
N GLY A 118 -7.05 9.99 -0.25
CA GLY A 118 -7.15 11.26 -0.97
C GLY A 118 -6.16 12.34 -0.52
N LYS A 119 -5.75 12.35 0.77
CA LYS A 119 -4.88 13.41 1.31
C LYS A 119 -3.49 12.93 1.70
N VAL A 120 -3.35 11.73 2.26
CA VAL A 120 -2.04 11.19 2.63
C VAL A 120 -1.31 10.68 1.40
N LEU A 121 -1.98 9.93 0.53
CA LEU A 121 -1.44 9.42 -0.73
C LEU A 121 -1.68 10.38 -1.89
N GLY A 122 -2.92 10.68 -2.24
CA GLY A 122 -3.26 11.71 -3.23
C GLY A 122 -2.86 11.43 -4.67
N GLN A 123 -2.59 10.17 -5.02
CA GLN A 123 -2.10 9.76 -6.34
C GLN A 123 -3.15 8.98 -7.15
N GLY A 124 -4.42 9.00 -6.73
CA GLY A 124 -5.53 8.32 -7.40
C GLY A 124 -6.02 7.05 -6.70
N GLN A 125 -5.45 6.69 -5.57
CA GLN A 125 -5.92 5.57 -4.75
C GLN A 125 -7.35 5.79 -4.27
N ARG A 126 -8.08 4.68 -4.09
CA ARG A 126 -9.46 4.68 -3.59
C ARG A 126 -9.56 3.98 -2.24
N PRO A 127 -10.47 4.41 -1.34
CA PRO A 127 -10.75 3.68 -0.10
C PRO A 127 -11.23 2.26 -0.41
N ALA A 128 -10.72 1.26 0.31
CA ALA A 128 -11.16 -0.12 0.20
C ALA A 128 -11.72 -0.63 1.53
N TRP A 129 -12.84 -1.36 1.47
CA TRP A 129 -13.47 -2.02 2.62
C TRP A 129 -13.33 -3.54 2.58
N LEU A 130 -12.88 -4.07 1.45
CA LEU A 130 -12.65 -5.48 1.17
C LEU A 130 -11.23 -5.66 0.60
N ILE A 131 -10.67 -6.84 0.76
CA ILE A 131 -9.39 -7.19 0.15
C ILE A 131 -9.55 -7.39 -1.35
N SER A 132 -10.62 -8.07 -1.77
CA SER A 132 -10.92 -8.27 -3.19
C SER A 132 -11.51 -7.00 -3.80
N GLN A 133 -11.06 -6.65 -4.99
CA GLN A 133 -11.59 -5.52 -5.75
C GLN A 133 -13.00 -5.86 -6.30
N PRO A 134 -13.91 -4.89 -6.37
CA PRO A 134 -15.31 -5.15 -6.76
C PRO A 134 -15.47 -5.70 -8.17
N ASP A 135 -14.49 -5.47 -9.06
CA ASP A 135 -14.58 -5.80 -10.48
C ASP A 135 -13.89 -7.14 -10.85
N ILE A 136 -13.42 -7.89 -9.85
CA ILE A 136 -12.74 -9.17 -10.10
C ILE A 136 -13.75 -10.29 -10.30
N GLY A 137 -13.72 -10.91 -11.49
CA GLY A 137 -14.41 -12.17 -11.77
C GLY A 137 -15.93 -12.14 -11.75
N GLY A 138 -16.56 -10.97 -11.87
CA GLY A 138 -18.02 -10.84 -11.89
C GLY A 138 -18.70 -11.14 -10.54
N VAL A 139 -17.94 -11.27 -9.46
CA VAL A 139 -18.47 -11.52 -8.12
C VAL A 139 -19.03 -10.21 -7.54
N LYS A 140 -20.30 -10.21 -7.13
CA LYS A 140 -20.88 -9.11 -6.38
C LYS A 140 -20.40 -9.17 -4.93
N LEU A 141 -19.40 -8.35 -4.61
CA LEU A 141 -18.88 -8.21 -3.25
C LEU A 141 -19.73 -7.22 -2.47
N GLN A 142 -20.09 -7.59 -1.23
CA GLN A 142 -20.85 -6.73 -0.34
C GLN A 142 -19.91 -6.10 0.71
N ASN A 143 -19.83 -4.78 0.71
CA ASN A 143 -19.12 -4.05 1.76
C ASN A 143 -19.77 -4.31 3.14
N PRO A 144 -19.01 -4.25 4.24
CA PRO A 144 -19.58 -4.29 5.57
C PRO A 144 -20.52 -3.09 5.79
N ASP A 145 -21.60 -3.29 6.55
CA ASP A 145 -22.64 -2.28 6.77
C ASP A 145 -22.09 -0.92 7.21
N TYR A 146 -21.08 -0.92 8.06
CA TYR A 146 -20.44 0.30 8.56
C TYR A 146 -19.63 1.07 7.50
N ALA A 147 -19.41 0.50 6.32
CA ALA A 147 -18.72 1.20 5.24
C ALA A 147 -19.46 2.47 4.79
N SER A 148 -20.79 2.42 4.83
CA SER A 148 -21.69 3.53 4.48
C SER A 148 -21.91 4.54 5.61
N TRP A 149 -21.44 4.26 6.85
CA TRP A 149 -21.66 5.16 7.97
C TRP A 149 -20.77 6.38 7.92
N PRO A 150 -21.22 7.54 8.44
CA PRO A 150 -20.34 8.67 8.72
C PRO A 150 -19.18 8.30 9.65
N GLN A 151 -18.06 8.97 9.51
CA GLN A 151 -16.84 8.62 10.26
C GLN A 151 -17.00 8.78 11.79
N ASP A 152 -17.74 9.78 12.24
CA ASP A 152 -18.07 10.00 13.66
C ASP A 152 -18.86 8.83 14.25
N LYS A 153 -19.84 8.30 13.51
CA LYS A 153 -20.60 7.11 13.89
C LYS A 153 -19.71 5.87 13.95
N ARG A 154 -18.80 5.69 12.98
CA ARG A 154 -17.81 4.60 13.00
C ARG A 154 -16.94 4.67 14.24
N ILE A 155 -16.42 5.86 14.57
CA ILE A 155 -15.57 6.09 15.76
C ILE A 155 -16.33 5.81 17.04
N ALA A 156 -17.58 6.25 17.17
CA ALA A 156 -18.39 6.01 18.35
C ALA A 156 -18.62 4.50 18.59
N GLU A 157 -18.92 3.76 17.54
CA GLU A 157 -19.09 2.31 17.64
C GLU A 157 -17.75 1.59 17.90
N ALA A 158 -16.66 2.03 17.30
CA ALA A 158 -15.32 1.51 17.54
C ALA A 158 -14.91 1.64 19.01
N LYS A 159 -15.22 2.76 19.67
CA LYS A 159 -15.00 2.95 21.11
C LYS A 159 -15.74 1.92 21.95
N LYS A 160 -17.04 1.72 21.68
CA LYS A 160 -17.84 0.70 22.40
C LYS A 160 -17.27 -0.71 22.23
N LEU A 161 -16.80 -1.06 21.02
CA LEU A 161 -16.20 -2.35 20.76
C LEU A 161 -14.88 -2.56 21.54
N LEU A 162 -14.05 -1.52 21.64
CA LEU A 162 -12.81 -1.59 22.44
C LEU A 162 -13.11 -1.67 23.94
N GLU A 163 -14.05 -0.87 24.44
CA GLU A 163 -14.49 -0.93 25.84
C GLU A 163 -15.04 -2.32 26.20
N ALA A 164 -15.87 -2.90 25.34
CA ALA A 164 -16.37 -4.26 25.49
C ALA A 164 -15.28 -5.33 25.42
N ALA A 165 -14.16 -5.04 24.75
CA ALA A 165 -12.98 -5.90 24.71
C ALA A 165 -12.01 -5.66 25.89
N GLY A 166 -12.32 -4.73 26.81
CA GLY A 166 -11.52 -4.44 28.01
C GLY A 166 -10.49 -3.31 27.83
N TYR A 167 -10.53 -2.57 26.72
CA TYR A 167 -9.59 -1.46 26.45
C TYR A 167 -10.28 -0.11 26.60
N ASN A 168 -9.70 0.80 27.38
CA ASN A 168 -10.21 2.14 27.65
C ASN A 168 -9.07 3.10 28.04
N ALA A 169 -9.38 4.30 28.49
CA ALA A 169 -8.39 5.31 28.85
C ALA A 169 -7.43 4.88 29.99
N SER A 170 -7.90 4.07 30.95
CA SER A 170 -7.07 3.53 32.04
C SER A 170 -6.30 2.25 31.65
N HIS A 171 -6.75 1.57 30.60
CA HIS A 171 -6.12 0.37 30.06
C HIS A 171 -6.07 0.47 28.52
N PRO A 172 -5.17 1.31 27.96
CA PRO A 172 -5.11 1.53 26.52
C PRO A 172 -4.59 0.31 25.78
N LEU A 173 -5.14 0.08 24.59
CA LEU A 173 -4.62 -0.91 23.67
C LEU A 173 -3.25 -0.48 23.13
N ARG A 174 -2.24 -1.36 23.23
CA ARG A 174 -0.87 -1.14 22.77
C ARG A 174 -0.40 -2.25 21.85
N PHE A 175 0.23 -1.89 20.72
CA PHE A 175 0.84 -2.86 19.82
C PHE A 175 1.87 -2.19 18.91
N ASN A 176 2.72 -3.00 18.27
CA ASN A 176 3.66 -2.54 17.26
C ASN A 176 3.03 -2.68 15.87
N LEU A 177 3.07 -1.59 15.09
CA LEU A 177 2.70 -1.58 13.68
C LEU A 177 3.97 -1.76 12.85
N LEU A 178 4.07 -2.86 12.13
CA LEU A 178 5.21 -3.17 11.27
C LEU A 178 4.89 -2.81 9.82
N TYR A 179 5.83 -2.18 9.14
CA TYR A 179 5.78 -1.87 7.72
C TYR A 179 7.17 -2.02 7.08
N ASN A 180 7.24 -2.18 5.75
CA ASN A 180 8.49 -2.29 5.01
C ASN A 180 9.15 -0.91 4.76
N THR A 181 10.39 -0.91 4.29
CA THR A 181 11.15 0.30 3.94
C THR A 181 10.58 0.97 2.68
N SER A 182 9.45 1.66 2.82
CA SER A 182 8.79 2.46 1.79
C SER A 182 8.30 3.75 2.41
N GLU A 183 8.61 4.88 1.78
CA GLU A 183 8.16 6.20 2.25
C GLU A 183 6.64 6.31 2.27
N SER A 184 5.97 5.77 1.26
CA SER A 184 4.50 5.74 1.18
C SER A 184 3.89 4.91 2.30
N HIS A 185 4.44 3.72 2.58
CA HIS A 185 3.94 2.86 3.66
C HIS A 185 4.20 3.47 5.04
N GLN A 186 5.34 4.14 5.22
CA GLN A 186 5.63 4.89 6.45
C GLN A 186 4.59 5.99 6.70
N ARG A 187 4.22 6.75 5.66
CA ARG A 187 3.20 7.81 5.78
C ARG A 187 1.83 7.24 6.15
N ILE A 188 1.44 6.10 5.55
CA ILE A 188 0.19 5.42 5.92
C ILE A 188 0.24 4.95 7.37
N ALA A 189 1.35 4.37 7.81
CA ALA A 189 1.52 3.88 9.18
C ALA A 189 1.42 5.02 10.21
N ILE A 190 2.08 6.17 9.94
CA ILE A 190 2.00 7.37 10.78
C ILE A 190 0.55 7.91 10.84
N ALA A 191 -0.13 7.98 9.69
CA ALA A 191 -1.51 8.45 9.63
C ALA A 191 -2.45 7.51 10.39
N ALA A 192 -2.32 6.20 10.20
CA ALA A 192 -3.13 5.20 10.89
C ALA A 192 -2.92 5.24 12.41
N SER A 193 -1.66 5.27 12.87
CA SER A 193 -1.32 5.37 14.30
C SER A 193 -1.88 6.66 14.92
N SER A 194 -1.76 7.78 14.21
CA SER A 194 -2.33 9.07 14.65
C SER A 194 -3.86 9.02 14.76
N MET A 195 -4.54 8.41 13.77
CA MET A 195 -6.00 8.26 13.81
C MET A 195 -6.44 7.34 14.95
N TRP A 196 -5.77 6.22 15.17
CA TRP A 196 -6.07 5.33 16.29
C TRP A 196 -5.85 5.99 17.64
N LYS A 197 -4.75 6.73 17.80
CA LYS A 197 -4.50 7.50 19.02
C LYS A 197 -5.56 8.55 19.26
N LYS A 198 -5.85 9.37 18.24
CA LYS A 198 -6.84 10.46 18.34
C LYS A 198 -8.24 9.94 18.60
N ASN A 199 -8.66 8.89 17.87
CA ASN A 199 -10.04 8.44 17.86
C ASN A 199 -10.36 7.45 18.98
N LEU A 200 -9.38 6.64 19.40
CA LEU A 200 -9.58 5.51 20.30
C LEU A 200 -8.65 5.50 21.53
N GLY A 201 -7.66 6.38 21.61
CA GLY A 201 -6.62 6.33 22.64
C GLY A 201 -5.64 5.15 22.48
N VAL A 202 -5.59 4.52 21.31
CA VAL A 202 -4.70 3.39 21.03
C VAL A 202 -3.27 3.87 20.79
N GLU A 203 -2.31 3.16 21.35
CA GLU A 203 -0.87 3.42 21.19
C GLU A 203 -0.24 2.37 20.24
N ALA A 204 -0.15 2.73 18.96
CA ALA A 204 0.48 1.92 17.95
C ALA A 204 1.85 2.50 17.55
#